data_187de3e93c4fa29023bd18c86f054e84
#
_entry.id   187de3e93c4fa29023bd18c86f054e84
#
_cell.length_a   1.000
_cell.length_b   1.000
_cell.length_c   1.000
_cell.angle_alpha   90.00
_cell.angle_beta   90.00
_cell.angle_gamma   90.00
#
_symmetry.space_group_name_H-M   'P 1'
#
loop_
_entity.id
_entity.type
_entity.pdbx_description
1 polymer ?
#
loop_
_entity_poly.entity_id
_entity_poly.type
_entity_poly.pdbx_seq_one_letter_code
_entity_poly.pdbx_strand_id
1 'polypeptide(L)'
;MEKVMWLVLGATVIVASVRADRSNRARLVARVALGVLFLVFGACVNLIYLITDWDSFAAFGQMSQFALVRDTWASVVAPGTGVFIGALIVGEAIAGGLVLSGGRRLAAGLVLLVAFHAGLLFFGWWLWLYAVPMLGALTLLLRAQRRHEQDPAPPPRGGVVGSTRAGAGRALHSAAGPRHASGRLP
;
A
#
# COMPACT_ATOMS: atom_id res chain seq x y z
N MET A 1 -25.26 3.21 -9.82
CA MET A 1 -23.97 3.95 -9.86
C MET A 1 -22.93 3.29 -8.95
N GLU A 2 -23.24 3.02 -7.70
CA GLU A 2 -22.35 2.41 -6.69
C GLU A 2 -21.68 1.11 -7.17
N LYS A 3 -22.47 0.13 -7.65
CA LYS A 3 -21.95 -1.16 -8.14
C LYS A 3 -20.94 -1.00 -9.28
N VAL A 4 -21.14 -0.02 -10.18
CA VAL A 4 -20.22 0.24 -11.29
C VAL A 4 -18.91 0.80 -10.77
N MET A 5 -18.94 1.77 -9.85
CA MET A 5 -17.73 2.33 -9.25
C MET A 5 -16.94 1.28 -8.47
N TRP A 6 -17.64 0.42 -7.74
CA TRP A 6 -17.05 -0.70 -7.02
C TRP A 6 -16.32 -1.67 -7.97
N LEU A 7 -16.95 -2.04 -9.10
CA LEU A 7 -16.34 -2.87 -10.14
C LEU A 7 -15.13 -2.21 -10.78
N VAL A 8 -15.22 -0.91 -11.10
CA VAL A 8 -14.11 -0.14 -11.69
C VAL A 8 -12.91 -0.08 -10.73
N LEU A 9 -13.14 0.21 -9.46
CA LEU A 9 -12.08 0.23 -8.47
C LEU A 9 -11.46 -1.16 -8.25
N GLY A 10 -12.29 -2.20 -8.15
CA GLY A 10 -11.82 -3.58 -8.04
C GLY A 10 -10.97 -4.01 -9.24
N ALA A 11 -11.43 -3.73 -10.46
CA ALA A 11 -10.66 -3.99 -11.68
C ALA A 11 -9.35 -3.19 -11.70
N THR A 12 -9.38 -1.93 -11.27
CA THR A 12 -8.18 -1.08 -11.16
C THR A 12 -7.16 -1.68 -10.21
N VAL A 13 -7.59 -2.15 -9.03
CA VAL A 13 -6.73 -2.83 -8.06
C VAL A 13 -6.09 -4.06 -8.68
N ILE A 14 -6.87 -4.92 -9.35
CA ILE A 14 -6.37 -6.16 -9.96
C ILE A 14 -5.31 -5.83 -11.03
N VAL A 15 -5.64 -4.98 -11.99
CA VAL A 15 -4.74 -4.62 -13.11
C VAL A 15 -3.46 -3.94 -12.61
N ALA A 16 -3.59 -3.03 -11.66
CA ALA A 16 -2.44 -2.33 -11.09
C ALA A 16 -1.55 -3.26 -10.26
N SER A 17 -2.14 -4.21 -9.51
CA SER A 17 -1.39 -5.18 -8.71
C SER A 17 -0.53 -6.13 -9.55
N VAL A 18 -1.00 -6.54 -10.73
CA VAL A 18 -0.20 -7.35 -11.69
C VAL A 18 1.07 -6.62 -12.14
N ARG A 19 1.03 -5.29 -12.20
CA ARG A 19 2.16 -4.45 -12.62
C ARG A 19 2.98 -3.88 -11.46
N ALA A 20 2.58 -4.16 -10.22
CA ALA A 20 3.15 -3.55 -9.02
C ALA A 20 4.65 -3.86 -8.81
N ASP A 21 5.11 -5.05 -9.20
CA ASP A 21 6.54 -5.41 -9.13
C ASP A 21 7.43 -4.55 -10.03
N ARG A 22 6.89 -4.07 -11.15
CA ARG A 22 7.66 -3.37 -12.21
C ARG A 22 7.48 -1.87 -12.21
N SER A 23 6.49 -1.34 -11.48
CA SER A 23 6.10 0.06 -11.57
C SER A 23 5.65 0.65 -10.22
N ASN A 24 6.39 1.66 -9.76
CA ASN A 24 6.03 2.43 -8.57
C ASN A 24 4.67 3.14 -8.73
N ARG A 25 4.36 3.59 -9.97
CA ARG A 25 3.05 4.20 -10.27
C ARG A 25 1.93 3.19 -10.13
N ALA A 26 2.11 1.96 -10.63
CA ALA A 26 1.11 0.91 -10.51
C ALA A 26 0.86 0.55 -9.03
N ARG A 27 1.92 0.44 -8.21
CA ARG A 27 1.78 0.25 -6.75
C ARG A 27 0.98 1.36 -6.09
N LEU A 28 1.28 2.61 -6.44
CA LEU A 28 0.55 3.75 -5.89
C LEU A 28 -0.93 3.72 -6.30
N VAL A 29 -1.22 3.46 -7.58
CA VAL A 29 -2.59 3.34 -8.09
C VAL A 29 -3.35 2.22 -7.38
N ALA A 30 -2.76 1.01 -7.29
CA ALA A 30 -3.38 -0.12 -6.58
C ALA A 30 -3.68 0.24 -5.11
N ARG A 31 -2.72 0.88 -4.42
CA ARG A 31 -2.86 1.30 -3.04
C ARG A 31 -3.97 2.33 -2.85
N VAL A 32 -4.01 3.37 -3.68
CA VAL A 32 -5.03 4.42 -3.58
C VAL A 32 -6.42 3.86 -3.91
N ALA A 33 -6.54 3.09 -5.01
CA ALA A 33 -7.81 2.47 -5.39
C ALA A 33 -8.32 1.53 -4.31
N LEU A 34 -7.44 0.73 -3.70
CA LEU A 34 -7.78 -0.18 -2.61
C LEU A 34 -8.21 0.57 -1.35
N GLY A 35 -7.48 1.62 -0.96
CA GLY A 35 -7.83 2.45 0.18
C GLY A 35 -9.19 3.14 0.02
N VAL A 36 -9.47 3.70 -1.16
CA VAL A 36 -10.77 4.29 -1.48
C VAL A 36 -11.87 3.23 -1.47
N LEU A 37 -11.60 2.04 -2.05
CA LEU A 37 -12.56 0.94 -2.05
C LEU A 37 -13.01 0.58 -0.63
N PHE A 38 -12.08 0.47 0.31
CA PHE A 38 -12.42 0.06 1.69
C PHE A 38 -12.92 1.21 2.57
N LEU A 39 -12.42 2.44 2.41
CA LEU A 39 -12.90 3.56 3.19
C LEU A 39 -14.28 4.03 2.73
N VAL A 40 -14.48 4.14 1.41
CA VAL A 40 -15.73 4.71 0.88
C VAL A 40 -16.75 3.60 0.64
N PHE A 41 -16.39 2.57 -0.12
CA PHE A 41 -17.35 1.52 -0.52
C PHE A 41 -17.46 0.38 0.49
N GLY A 42 -16.46 0.17 1.34
CA GLY A 42 -16.58 -0.67 2.51
C GLY A 42 -17.23 0.11 3.66
N ALA A 43 -16.42 0.88 4.40
CA ALA A 43 -16.87 1.46 5.66
C ALA A 43 -18.05 2.44 5.53
N CYS A 44 -18.00 3.45 4.61
CA CYS A 44 -19.06 4.44 4.52
C CYS A 44 -20.36 3.84 3.99
N VAL A 45 -20.31 2.99 2.95
CA VAL A 45 -21.51 2.37 2.39
C VAL A 45 -22.13 1.38 3.36
N ASN A 46 -21.32 0.53 4.01
CA ASN A 46 -21.81 -0.39 5.04
C ASN A 46 -22.43 0.36 6.24
N LEU A 47 -21.87 1.52 6.62
CA LEU A 47 -22.46 2.38 7.63
C LEU A 47 -23.84 2.91 7.21
N ILE A 48 -23.98 3.34 5.95
CA ILE A 48 -25.28 3.80 5.43
C ILE A 48 -26.28 2.65 5.47
N TYR A 49 -25.94 1.45 4.98
CA TYR A 49 -26.81 0.29 5.05
C TYR A 49 -27.16 -0.11 6.49
N LEU A 50 -26.21 -0.03 7.41
CA LEU A 50 -26.46 -0.33 8.82
C LEU A 50 -27.51 0.61 9.44
N ILE A 51 -27.61 1.85 8.96
CA ILE A 51 -28.56 2.85 9.46
C ILE A 51 -29.89 2.77 8.70
N THR A 52 -29.88 2.46 7.39
CA THR A 52 -31.05 2.59 6.52
C THR A 52 -31.70 1.26 6.14
N ASP A 53 -30.95 0.14 6.18
CA ASP A 53 -31.39 -1.18 5.73
C ASP A 53 -30.74 -2.29 6.57
N TRP A 54 -31.06 -2.28 7.86
CA TRP A 54 -30.52 -3.21 8.83
C TRP A 54 -30.78 -4.68 8.47
N ASP A 55 -31.97 -4.97 7.90
CA ASP A 55 -32.41 -6.33 7.59
C ASP A 55 -31.58 -6.98 6.47
N SER A 56 -30.97 -6.19 5.61
CA SER A 56 -30.08 -6.71 4.55
C SER A 56 -28.91 -7.50 5.12
N PHE A 57 -28.35 -7.08 6.25
CA PHE A 57 -27.25 -7.80 6.91
C PHE A 57 -27.71 -9.11 7.57
N ALA A 58 -28.93 -9.15 8.10
CA ALA A 58 -29.48 -10.38 8.67
C ALA A 58 -29.63 -11.46 7.56
N ALA A 59 -30.03 -11.05 6.36
CA ALA A 59 -30.17 -11.95 5.21
C ALA A 59 -28.84 -12.42 4.61
N PHE A 60 -27.75 -11.67 4.80
CA PHE A 60 -26.45 -11.94 4.16
C PHE A 60 -25.91 -13.34 4.47
N GLY A 61 -26.04 -13.79 5.72
CA GLY A 61 -25.58 -15.12 6.13
C GLY A 61 -26.27 -16.27 5.41
N GLN A 62 -27.53 -16.07 4.98
CA GLN A 62 -28.30 -17.09 4.28
C GLN A 62 -27.74 -17.41 2.87
N MET A 63 -26.91 -16.54 2.32
CA MET A 63 -26.23 -16.78 1.04
C MET A 63 -25.09 -17.80 1.16
N SER A 64 -24.66 -18.17 2.38
CA SER A 64 -23.62 -19.15 2.59
C SER A 64 -24.07 -20.55 2.16
N GLN A 65 -23.19 -21.27 1.47
CA GLN A 65 -23.40 -22.70 1.16
C GLN A 65 -23.08 -23.61 2.37
N PHE A 66 -22.43 -23.09 3.40
CA PHE A 66 -22.05 -23.84 4.59
C PHE A 66 -23.10 -23.67 5.70
N ALA A 67 -23.69 -24.77 6.15
CA ALA A 67 -24.71 -24.77 7.21
C ALA A 67 -24.15 -24.10 8.48
N LEU A 68 -22.94 -24.45 8.90
CA LEU A 68 -22.29 -23.85 10.06
C LEU A 68 -22.27 -22.31 10.00
N VAL A 69 -21.97 -21.73 8.83
CA VAL A 69 -21.94 -20.27 8.66
C VAL A 69 -23.34 -19.68 8.76
N ARG A 70 -24.34 -20.29 8.11
CA ARG A 70 -25.75 -19.85 8.20
C ARG A 70 -26.26 -19.89 9.63
N ASP A 71 -26.02 -21.00 10.33
CA ASP A 71 -26.51 -21.20 11.69
C ASP A 71 -25.82 -20.25 12.67
N THR A 72 -24.50 -20.06 12.56
CA THR A 72 -23.76 -19.09 13.36
C THR A 72 -24.22 -17.66 13.05
N TRP A 73 -24.47 -17.34 11.78
CA TRP A 73 -24.95 -16.01 11.41
C TRP A 73 -26.34 -15.75 12.01
N ALA A 74 -27.26 -16.69 11.87
CA ALA A 74 -28.62 -16.55 12.37
C ALA A 74 -28.68 -16.47 13.91
N SER A 75 -27.83 -17.24 14.61
CA SER A 75 -27.87 -17.33 16.07
C SER A 75 -27.03 -16.29 16.78
N VAL A 76 -25.98 -15.78 16.16
CA VAL A 76 -25.00 -14.89 16.81
C VAL A 76 -24.95 -13.52 16.12
N VAL A 77 -24.74 -13.49 14.78
CA VAL A 77 -24.51 -12.22 14.08
C VAL A 77 -25.80 -11.46 13.87
N ALA A 78 -26.88 -12.11 13.42
CA ALA A 78 -28.14 -11.44 13.15
C ALA A 78 -28.77 -10.78 14.41
N PRO A 79 -28.80 -11.42 15.59
CA PRO A 79 -29.24 -10.75 16.79
C PRO A 79 -28.35 -9.59 17.25
N GLY A 80 -27.05 -9.66 16.94
CA GLY A 80 -26.04 -8.67 17.29
C GLY A 80 -25.56 -7.82 16.11
N THR A 81 -26.35 -7.65 15.03
CA THR A 81 -25.95 -7.01 13.77
C THR A 81 -25.20 -5.70 13.99
N GLY A 82 -25.69 -4.81 14.86
CA GLY A 82 -25.03 -3.52 15.13
C GLY A 82 -23.60 -3.65 15.62
N VAL A 83 -23.33 -4.62 16.48
CA VAL A 83 -21.99 -4.86 17.03
C VAL A 83 -21.09 -5.47 15.97
N PHE A 84 -21.54 -6.53 15.30
CA PHE A 84 -20.73 -7.26 14.33
C PHE A 84 -20.47 -6.45 13.06
N ILE A 85 -21.50 -5.82 12.50
CA ILE A 85 -21.35 -4.97 11.32
C ILE A 85 -20.62 -3.66 11.68
N GLY A 86 -20.89 -3.10 12.86
CA GLY A 86 -20.11 -1.97 13.37
C GLY A 86 -18.61 -2.28 13.49
N ALA A 87 -18.26 -3.45 14.03
CA ALA A 87 -16.87 -3.90 14.09
C ALA A 87 -16.28 -4.12 12.69
N LEU A 88 -17.04 -4.66 11.73
CA LEU A 88 -16.66 -4.80 10.35
C LEU A 88 -16.34 -3.44 9.70
N ILE A 89 -17.23 -2.46 9.86
CA ILE A 89 -17.05 -1.08 9.35
C ILE A 89 -15.76 -0.45 9.90
N VAL A 90 -15.52 -0.58 11.21
CA VAL A 90 -14.28 -0.10 11.84
C VAL A 90 -13.07 -0.83 11.28
N GLY A 91 -13.15 -2.16 11.10
CA GLY A 91 -12.10 -2.97 10.52
C GLY A 91 -11.76 -2.55 9.08
N GLU A 92 -12.77 -2.30 8.25
CA GLU A 92 -12.61 -1.80 6.87
C GLU A 92 -11.97 -0.40 6.83
N ALA A 93 -12.42 0.49 7.72
CA ALA A 93 -11.84 1.83 7.84
C ALA A 93 -10.37 1.79 8.26
N ILE A 94 -10.03 0.96 9.27
CA ILE A 94 -8.65 0.76 9.72
C ILE A 94 -7.81 0.17 8.57
N ALA A 95 -8.28 -0.89 7.93
CA ALA A 95 -7.54 -1.54 6.84
C ALA A 95 -7.30 -0.58 5.67
N GLY A 96 -8.33 0.16 5.24
CA GLY A 96 -8.21 1.19 4.21
C GLY A 96 -7.23 2.31 4.59
N GLY A 97 -7.30 2.80 5.82
CA GLY A 97 -6.38 3.81 6.35
C GLY A 97 -4.92 3.33 6.42
N LEU A 98 -4.70 2.09 6.86
CA LEU A 98 -3.38 1.47 6.88
C LEU A 98 -2.79 1.31 5.47
N VAL A 99 -3.62 0.90 4.51
CA VAL A 99 -3.21 0.80 3.10
C VAL A 99 -2.78 2.17 2.57
N LEU A 100 -3.51 3.24 2.87
CA LEU A 100 -3.16 4.59 2.44
C LEU A 100 -1.91 5.16 3.15
N SER A 101 -1.60 4.71 4.36
CA SER A 101 -0.47 5.23 5.13
C SER A 101 0.92 4.86 4.56
N GLY A 102 1.03 3.76 3.81
CA GLY A 102 2.30 3.28 3.26
C GLY A 102 3.24 2.60 4.26
N GLY A 103 4.45 2.22 3.80
CA GLY A 103 5.47 1.58 4.62
C GLY A 103 4.98 0.28 5.29
N ARG A 104 5.45 0.02 6.51
CA ARG A 104 5.04 -1.18 7.30
C ARG A 104 3.53 -1.24 7.57
N ARG A 105 2.87 -0.08 7.68
CA ARG A 105 1.41 0.00 7.89
C ARG A 105 0.65 -0.53 6.68
N LEU A 106 1.13 -0.26 5.47
CA LEU A 106 0.57 -0.83 4.24
C LEU A 106 0.57 -2.36 4.28
N ALA A 107 1.69 -2.98 4.66
CA ALA A 107 1.78 -4.44 4.76
C ALA A 107 0.75 -5.01 5.76
N ALA A 108 0.58 -4.36 6.92
CA ALA A 108 -0.44 -4.75 7.90
C ALA A 108 -1.86 -4.61 7.33
N GLY A 109 -2.17 -3.49 6.66
CA GLY A 109 -3.46 -3.29 5.99
C GLY A 109 -3.75 -4.35 4.94
N LEU A 110 -2.75 -4.69 4.11
CA LEU A 110 -2.89 -5.74 3.09
C LEU A 110 -3.15 -7.12 3.71
N VAL A 111 -2.50 -7.46 4.83
CA VAL A 111 -2.75 -8.72 5.56
C VAL A 111 -4.17 -8.77 6.10
N LEU A 112 -4.67 -7.67 6.68
CA LEU A 112 -6.07 -7.58 7.13
C LEU A 112 -7.04 -7.79 5.97
N LEU A 113 -6.78 -7.18 4.82
CA LEU A 113 -7.62 -7.33 3.63
C LEU A 113 -7.56 -8.73 3.03
N VAL A 114 -6.41 -9.40 3.07
CA VAL A 114 -6.30 -10.83 2.68
C VAL A 114 -7.14 -11.68 3.60
N ALA A 115 -7.07 -11.49 4.93
CA ALA A 115 -7.88 -12.22 5.89
C ALA A 115 -9.39 -11.96 5.67
N PHE A 116 -9.79 -10.72 5.43
CA PHE A 116 -11.16 -10.36 5.10
C PHE A 116 -11.68 -11.10 3.85
N HIS A 117 -10.93 -11.04 2.73
CA HIS A 117 -11.35 -11.73 1.50
C HIS A 117 -11.34 -13.25 1.63
N ALA A 118 -10.43 -13.82 2.43
CA ALA A 118 -10.47 -15.24 2.77
C ALA A 118 -11.75 -15.58 3.55
N GLY A 119 -12.20 -14.70 4.45
CA GLY A 119 -13.48 -14.82 5.14
C GLY A 119 -14.68 -14.82 4.19
N LEU A 120 -14.65 -13.99 3.13
CA LEU A 120 -15.73 -13.94 2.15
C LEU A 120 -15.94 -15.26 1.40
N LEU A 121 -14.92 -16.12 1.30
CA LEU A 121 -15.05 -17.43 0.64
C LEU A 121 -16.02 -18.36 1.35
N PHE A 122 -16.38 -18.08 2.61
CA PHE A 122 -17.36 -18.86 3.35
C PHE A 122 -18.81 -18.47 3.06
N PHE A 123 -19.06 -17.38 2.34
CA PHE A 123 -20.43 -16.86 2.18
C PHE A 123 -21.16 -17.33 0.92
N GLY A 124 -20.48 -17.65 -0.16
CA GLY A 124 -21.19 -18.17 -1.32
C GLY A 124 -20.36 -18.11 -2.61
N TRP A 125 -20.68 -19.02 -3.53
CA TRP A 125 -19.90 -19.18 -4.76
C TRP A 125 -19.81 -17.90 -5.60
N TRP A 126 -20.85 -17.09 -5.61
CA TRP A 126 -20.87 -15.85 -6.39
C TRP A 126 -19.90 -14.78 -5.82
N LEU A 127 -19.66 -14.77 -4.49
CA LEU A 127 -18.63 -13.94 -3.89
C LEU A 127 -17.22 -14.40 -4.28
N TRP A 128 -17.03 -15.64 -4.68
CA TRP A 128 -15.73 -16.11 -5.15
C TRP A 128 -15.30 -15.44 -6.43
N LEU A 129 -16.25 -15.04 -7.30
CA LEU A 129 -15.95 -14.28 -8.51
C LEU A 129 -15.23 -12.95 -8.21
N TYR A 130 -15.47 -12.41 -7.04
CA TYR A 130 -14.79 -11.21 -6.55
C TYR A 130 -13.62 -11.54 -5.63
N ALA A 131 -13.82 -12.36 -4.61
CA ALA A 131 -12.85 -12.59 -3.55
C ALA A 131 -11.57 -13.28 -4.07
N VAL A 132 -11.67 -14.24 -5.00
CA VAL A 132 -10.51 -14.97 -5.53
C VAL A 132 -9.58 -14.05 -6.33
N PRO A 133 -10.05 -13.28 -7.33
CA PRO A 133 -9.19 -12.31 -8.02
C PRO A 133 -8.58 -11.25 -7.08
N MET A 134 -9.35 -10.78 -6.10
CA MET A 134 -8.86 -9.81 -5.12
C MET A 134 -7.79 -10.41 -4.22
N LEU A 135 -7.95 -11.65 -3.75
CA LEU A 135 -6.90 -12.36 -2.99
C LEU A 135 -5.60 -12.47 -3.80
N GLY A 136 -5.72 -12.81 -5.09
CA GLY A 136 -4.57 -12.81 -6.00
C GLY A 136 -3.90 -11.44 -6.09
N ALA A 137 -4.68 -10.39 -6.33
CA ALA A 137 -4.19 -9.02 -6.44
C ALA A 137 -3.53 -8.53 -5.14
N LEU A 138 -4.16 -8.76 -3.99
CA LEU A 138 -3.63 -8.39 -2.67
C LEU A 138 -2.32 -9.12 -2.36
N THR A 139 -2.25 -10.42 -2.70
CA THR A 139 -1.04 -11.22 -2.50
C THR A 139 0.11 -10.71 -3.37
N LEU A 140 -0.16 -10.36 -4.65
CA LEU A 140 0.83 -9.77 -5.54
C LEU A 140 1.31 -8.41 -5.01
N LEU A 141 0.40 -7.56 -4.57
CA LEU A 141 0.74 -6.25 -4.03
C LEU A 141 1.56 -6.38 -2.73
N LEU A 142 1.21 -7.33 -1.85
CA LEU A 142 1.96 -7.61 -0.62
C LEU A 142 3.38 -8.12 -0.93
N ARG A 143 3.53 -9.01 -1.92
CA ARG A 143 4.84 -9.48 -2.37
C ARG A 143 5.68 -8.35 -2.93
N ALA A 144 5.10 -7.50 -3.79
CA ALA A 144 5.78 -6.34 -4.36
C ALA A 144 6.24 -5.36 -3.26
N GLN A 145 5.41 -5.14 -2.24
CA GLN A 145 5.75 -4.29 -1.11
C GLN A 145 6.93 -4.86 -0.29
N ARG A 146 6.88 -6.15 0.04
CA ARG A 146 7.96 -6.81 0.80
C ARG A 146 9.29 -6.80 0.07
N ARG A 147 9.30 -7.05 -1.26
CA ARG A 147 10.52 -6.96 -2.08
C ARG A 147 11.10 -5.56 -2.05
N HIS A 148 10.26 -4.55 -2.19
CA HIS A 148 10.71 -3.15 -2.17
C HIS A 148 11.29 -2.72 -0.81
N GLU A 149 10.82 -3.30 0.29
CA GLU A 149 11.37 -3.07 1.63
C GLU A 149 12.72 -3.78 1.84
N GLN A 150 12.96 -4.89 1.14
CA GLN A 150 14.19 -5.69 1.20
C GLN A 150 15.31 -5.14 0.31
N ASP A 151 14.95 -4.48 -0.81
CA ASP A 151 15.88 -3.79 -1.71
C ASP A 151 15.85 -2.27 -1.43
N PRO A 152 16.47 -1.80 -0.34
CA PRO A 152 16.59 -0.37 -0.11
C PRO A 152 17.32 0.24 -1.31
N ALA A 153 16.82 1.38 -1.80
CA ALA A 153 17.45 2.11 -2.89
C ALA A 153 18.97 2.25 -2.63
N PRO A 154 19.83 2.01 -3.65
CA PRO A 154 21.25 2.20 -3.47
C PRO A 154 21.48 3.58 -2.85
N PRO A 155 22.41 3.70 -1.89
CA PRO A 155 22.67 4.97 -1.25
C PRO A 155 22.88 6.02 -2.34
N PRO A 156 22.38 7.26 -2.17
CA PRO A 156 22.53 8.30 -3.14
C PRO A 156 24.00 8.31 -3.51
N ARG A 157 24.32 8.02 -4.79
CA ARG A 157 25.70 8.07 -5.31
C ARG A 157 26.20 9.39 -4.83
N GLY A 158 27.12 9.34 -3.85
CA GLY A 158 27.66 10.52 -3.21
C GLY A 158 28.03 11.43 -4.34
N GLY A 159 27.33 12.57 -4.42
CA GLY A 159 27.75 13.61 -5.32
C GLY A 159 29.24 13.68 -5.10
N VAL A 160 29.98 13.45 -6.15
CA VAL A 160 31.41 13.75 -6.16
C VAL A 160 31.44 15.17 -5.66
N VAL A 161 31.64 15.30 -4.33
CA VAL A 161 32.01 16.56 -3.73
C VAL A 161 33.23 16.90 -4.55
N GLY A 162 33.01 17.76 -5.53
CA GLY A 162 34.08 18.26 -6.34
C GLY A 162 35.11 18.66 -5.34
N SER A 163 36.17 17.86 -5.23
CA SER A 163 37.40 18.27 -4.63
C SER A 163 37.77 19.52 -5.42
N THR A 164 37.22 20.62 -5.00
CA THR A 164 37.78 21.95 -5.25
C THR A 164 39.15 21.86 -4.62
N ARG A 165 40.03 21.32 -5.44
CA ARG A 165 41.45 21.44 -5.28
C ARG A 165 41.66 22.93 -5.15
N ALA A 166 41.60 23.38 -3.89
CA ALA A 166 42.07 24.69 -3.49
C ALA A 166 43.50 24.72 -4.00
N GLY A 167 43.64 25.30 -5.19
CA GLY A 167 44.92 25.73 -5.70
C GLY A 167 45.48 26.67 -4.68
N ALA A 168 46.25 26.10 -3.75
CA ALA A 168 47.12 26.86 -2.89
C ALA A 168 48.01 27.69 -3.81
N GLY A 169 47.65 28.95 -3.94
CA GLY A 169 48.48 29.98 -4.51
C GLY A 169 49.78 30.00 -3.74
N ARG A 170 50.77 29.37 -4.32
CA ARG A 170 52.13 29.47 -3.85
C ARG A 170 52.59 30.89 -4.17
N ALA A 171 52.46 31.75 -3.16
CA ALA A 171 53.01 33.05 -3.14
C ALA A 171 54.48 33.03 -3.58
N LEU A 172 54.74 33.75 -4.64
CA LEU A 172 56.07 34.15 -5.08
C LEU A 172 56.67 34.99 -3.97
N HIS A 173 57.50 34.40 -3.12
CA HIS A 173 58.49 35.14 -2.38
C HIS A 173 59.70 35.29 -3.27
N SER A 174 59.76 36.43 -3.92
CA SER A 174 60.95 37.09 -4.45
C SER A 174 61.87 37.38 -3.28
N ALA A 175 62.95 36.65 -3.13
CA ALA A 175 64.05 37.03 -2.31
C ALA A 175 65.19 37.42 -3.23
N ALA A 176 65.42 38.71 -3.32
CA ALA A 176 66.61 39.33 -3.85
C ALA A 176 67.84 38.92 -3.01
N GLY A 177 68.88 38.50 -3.62
CA GLY A 177 70.19 38.26 -2.97
C GLY A 177 71.27 38.27 -4.00
N PRO A 178 72.48 38.67 -3.69
CA PRO A 178 73.16 39.68 -4.46
C PRO A 178 74.24 39.17 -5.40
N ARG A 179 74.64 40.07 -6.31
CA ARG A 179 75.80 40.06 -7.21
C ARG A 179 77.09 39.61 -6.55
N HIS A 180 77.81 38.71 -7.11
CA HIS A 180 79.30 38.74 -7.06
C HIS A 180 79.85 38.57 -8.43
N ALA A 181 80.52 39.65 -8.81
CA ALA A 181 81.37 39.74 -9.96
C ALA A 181 82.72 39.15 -9.61
N SER A 182 83.41 38.66 -10.59
CA SER A 182 84.81 38.57 -10.85
C SER A 182 85.07 37.34 -11.70
N GLY A 183 85.64 37.42 -12.83
CA GLY A 183 86.73 38.18 -13.22
C GLY A 183 87.74 37.27 -13.91
N ARG A 184 88.13 37.72 -15.11
CA ARG A 184 89.40 37.42 -15.80
C ARG A 184 89.50 36.17 -16.65
N LEU A 185 89.62 36.55 -17.83
CA LEU A 185 90.50 36.22 -18.93
C LEU A 185 91.87 35.54 -18.56
N PRO A 186 92.69 35.06 -19.46
CA PRO A 186 92.74 35.30 -20.92
C PRO A 186 92.24 34.14 -21.77
#